data_6195df6de9fa1f3c854497ef5a162f41
#
_entry.id   6195df6de9fa1f3c854497ef5a162f41
#
_cell.length_a   1.000
_cell.length_b   1.000
_cell.length_c   1.000
_cell.angle_alpha   90.00
_cell.angle_beta   90.00
_cell.angle_gamma   90.00
#
_symmetry.space_group_name_H-M   'P 1'
#
loop_
_entity.id
_entity.type
_entity.pdbx_description
1 polymer ?
#
loop_
_entity_poly.entity_id
_entity_poly.type
_entity_poly.pdbx_seq_one_letter_code
_entity_poly.pdbx_strand_id
1 'polypeptide(L)'
;MTFAAETVSDEMLTRFDVPGPRYTSYPTADRFVEAFASEEYGLALDQRGRGGIARPSPLSVYVHIPFCESLCYYCACNKIITKHHDRAAPYLRYLSREVDLHTQRIGVGQTISQLHLGGGSLTFLSDDELRELMAVFKRSFKLAPGGEYSIEVDPRTVDAARLGVLAELGFNRLSFGVQDFDPAVQKAVHRVQPAEQVFALVEAARARGFESINVDLIYGLPRQSPESFDRTLAQVTALRPDRIALYAYAHLPERFKPQRRIATVELPSAA
;
A
#
# COMPACT_ATOMS: atom_id res chain seq x y z
N MET A 1 -10.48 -25.41 -19.41
CA MET A 1 -9.20 -25.32 -20.13
C MET A 1 -8.11 -25.39 -19.08
N THR A 2 -7.44 -26.51 -18.99
CA THR A 2 -6.25 -26.66 -18.15
C THR A 2 -5.09 -26.02 -18.94
N PHE A 3 -4.64 -24.87 -18.49
CA PHE A 3 -3.38 -24.34 -18.96
C PHE A 3 -2.29 -25.27 -18.43
N ALA A 4 -1.61 -25.98 -19.31
CA ALA A 4 -0.35 -26.62 -18.96
C ALA A 4 0.59 -25.49 -18.52
N ALA A 5 1.03 -25.52 -17.29
CA ALA A 5 2.06 -24.59 -16.82
C ALA A 5 3.31 -24.89 -17.69
N GLU A 6 3.66 -24.00 -18.60
CA GLU A 6 4.97 -24.03 -19.24
C GLU A 6 5.99 -23.89 -18.12
N THR A 7 6.73 -24.96 -17.86
CA THR A 7 7.81 -24.94 -16.88
C THR A 7 8.90 -24.04 -17.38
N VAL A 8 9.11 -22.91 -16.71
CA VAL A 8 10.26 -22.03 -16.96
C VAL A 8 11.52 -22.82 -16.63
N SER A 9 12.48 -22.89 -17.55
CA SER A 9 13.72 -23.63 -17.31
C SER A 9 14.62 -22.94 -16.28
N ASP A 10 15.40 -23.72 -15.52
CA ASP A 10 16.36 -23.19 -14.54
C ASP A 10 17.39 -22.25 -15.21
N GLU A 11 17.74 -22.49 -16.48
CA GLU A 11 18.59 -21.61 -17.27
C GLU A 11 17.94 -20.24 -17.47
N MET A 12 16.65 -20.19 -17.79
CA MET A 12 15.90 -18.92 -17.90
C MET A 12 15.82 -18.20 -16.56
N LEU A 13 15.51 -18.93 -15.47
CA LEU A 13 15.47 -18.34 -14.13
C LEU A 13 16.82 -17.72 -13.78
N THR A 14 17.92 -18.45 -13.93
CA THR A 14 19.27 -17.95 -13.64
C THR A 14 19.65 -16.75 -14.50
N ARG A 15 19.27 -16.77 -15.79
CA ARG A 15 19.57 -15.68 -16.73
C ARG A 15 18.87 -14.38 -16.39
N PHE A 16 17.64 -14.44 -15.88
CA PHE A 16 16.80 -13.27 -15.63
C PHE A 16 16.68 -12.91 -14.14
N ASP A 17 17.27 -13.69 -13.22
CA ASP A 17 17.39 -13.34 -11.81
C ASP A 17 18.51 -12.29 -11.60
N VAL A 18 18.27 -11.11 -12.15
CA VAL A 18 19.19 -9.98 -12.09
C VAL A 18 18.50 -8.75 -11.53
N PRO A 19 19.21 -7.90 -10.76
CA PRO A 19 18.66 -6.63 -10.30
C PRO A 19 18.22 -5.77 -11.50
N GLY A 20 16.99 -5.30 -11.48
CA GLY A 20 16.43 -4.42 -12.49
C GLY A 20 15.70 -3.23 -11.89
N PRO A 21 15.52 -2.14 -12.66
CA PRO A 21 14.75 -1.00 -12.19
C PRO A 21 13.27 -1.38 -12.03
N ARG A 22 12.59 -0.73 -11.11
CA ARG A 22 11.13 -0.87 -10.99
C ARG A 22 10.45 -0.13 -12.12
N TYR A 23 9.72 -0.83 -12.96
CA TYR A 23 8.94 -0.26 -14.06
C TYR A 23 7.53 0.17 -13.61
N THR A 24 7.43 0.85 -12.47
CA THR A 24 6.17 1.34 -11.93
C THR A 24 5.79 2.74 -12.43
N SER A 25 6.72 3.42 -13.09
CA SER A 25 6.52 4.75 -13.69
C SER A 25 7.45 4.95 -14.88
N TYR A 26 7.12 5.87 -15.77
CA TYR A 26 8.01 6.34 -16.83
C TYR A 26 8.12 7.87 -16.77
N PRO A 27 9.33 8.42 -16.64
CA PRO A 27 10.60 7.67 -16.49
C PRO A 27 10.61 6.87 -15.17
N THR A 28 11.45 5.83 -15.13
CA THR A 28 11.67 5.04 -13.90
C THR A 28 12.38 5.88 -12.84
N ALA A 29 12.23 5.53 -11.56
CA ALA A 29 12.70 6.35 -10.43
C ALA A 29 14.22 6.63 -10.43
N ASP A 30 15.03 5.75 -11.04
CA ASP A 30 16.47 5.94 -11.25
C ASP A 30 16.80 7.07 -12.24
N ARG A 31 15.81 7.53 -12.99
CA ARG A 31 15.91 8.65 -13.94
C ARG A 31 15.41 9.98 -13.39
N PHE A 32 14.91 10.01 -12.17
CA PHE A 32 14.49 11.25 -11.54
C PHE A 32 15.71 12.12 -11.27
N VAL A 33 15.57 13.42 -11.50
CA VAL A 33 16.64 14.40 -11.36
C VAL A 33 16.29 15.43 -10.28
N GLU A 34 17.29 15.89 -9.54
CA GLU A 34 17.11 16.90 -8.48
C GLU A 34 16.67 18.28 -9.03
N ALA A 35 16.89 18.50 -10.33
CA ALA A 35 16.45 19.73 -11.01
C ALA A 35 14.93 19.86 -11.11
N PHE A 36 14.16 18.76 -10.97
CA PHE A 36 12.70 18.84 -10.88
C PHE A 36 12.31 19.09 -9.41
N ALA A 37 12.11 20.36 -9.09
CA ALA A 37 11.80 20.83 -7.75
C ALA A 37 10.36 21.42 -7.65
N SER A 38 10.10 22.19 -6.61
CA SER A 38 8.77 22.73 -6.32
C SER A 38 8.27 23.72 -7.40
N GLU A 39 9.16 24.41 -8.10
CA GLU A 39 8.79 25.35 -9.16
C GLU A 39 8.30 24.59 -10.40
N GLU A 40 9.05 23.60 -10.87
CA GLU A 40 8.70 22.74 -12.02
C GLU A 40 7.41 21.99 -11.76
N TYR A 41 7.27 21.46 -10.53
CA TYR A 41 6.03 20.82 -10.10
C TYR A 41 4.85 21.78 -10.12
N GLY A 42 5.04 22.99 -9.60
CA GLY A 42 4.05 24.07 -9.66
C GLY A 42 3.61 24.40 -11.07
N LEU A 43 4.55 24.53 -12.01
CA LEU A 43 4.26 24.79 -13.43
C LEU A 43 3.44 23.64 -14.06
N ALA A 44 3.74 22.40 -13.74
CA ALA A 44 2.98 21.25 -14.20
C ALA A 44 1.52 21.27 -13.69
N LEU A 45 1.31 21.65 -12.42
CA LEU A 45 -0.02 21.84 -11.85
C LEU A 45 -0.78 22.99 -12.53
N ASP A 46 -0.12 24.14 -12.78
CA ASP A 46 -0.71 25.28 -13.45
C ASP A 46 -1.11 24.96 -14.89
N GLN A 47 -0.30 24.19 -15.63
CA GLN A 47 -0.64 23.71 -16.97
C GLN A 47 -1.91 22.86 -16.97
N ARG A 48 -2.05 21.99 -15.97
CA ARG A 48 -3.28 21.22 -15.78
C ARG A 48 -4.47 22.13 -15.46
N GLY A 49 -4.28 23.11 -14.58
CA GLY A 49 -5.34 24.05 -14.14
C GLY A 49 -5.88 24.93 -15.26
N ARG A 50 -5.02 25.34 -16.20
CA ARG A 50 -5.41 26.23 -17.33
C ARG A 50 -6.33 25.55 -18.36
N GLY A 51 -6.44 24.22 -18.34
CA GLY A 51 -7.28 23.47 -19.25
C GLY A 51 -6.89 23.66 -20.72
N GLY A 52 -6.68 22.57 -21.44
CA GLY A 52 -6.62 22.58 -22.90
C GLY A 52 -8.03 22.47 -23.52
N ILE A 53 -8.09 22.28 -24.83
CA ILE A 53 -9.34 22.04 -25.60
C ILE A 53 -10.09 20.78 -25.10
N ALA A 54 -9.37 19.83 -24.48
CA ALA A 54 -9.96 18.64 -23.87
C ALA A 54 -10.23 18.86 -22.36
N ARG A 55 -11.34 18.30 -21.85
CA ARG A 55 -11.61 18.25 -20.41
C ARG A 55 -10.44 17.56 -19.70
N PRO A 56 -9.92 18.11 -18.61
CA PRO A 56 -8.84 17.45 -17.88
C PRO A 56 -9.33 16.08 -17.38
N SER A 57 -8.50 15.06 -17.54
CA SER A 57 -8.76 13.71 -17.00
C SER A 57 -9.00 13.78 -15.48
N PRO A 58 -9.84 12.92 -14.90
CA PRO A 58 -9.97 12.82 -13.45
C PRO A 58 -8.62 12.59 -12.76
N LEU A 59 -8.54 13.00 -11.50
CA LEU A 59 -7.33 12.82 -10.69
C LEU A 59 -7.27 11.39 -10.15
N SER A 60 -6.06 10.84 -10.11
CA SER A 60 -5.66 9.75 -9.23
C SER A 60 -4.82 10.35 -8.10
N VAL A 61 -5.23 10.16 -6.86
CA VAL A 61 -4.61 10.75 -5.68
C VAL A 61 -4.09 9.66 -4.76
N TYR A 62 -2.82 9.77 -4.39
CA TYR A 62 -2.19 8.96 -3.35
C TYR A 62 -1.92 9.82 -2.12
N VAL A 63 -2.31 9.32 -0.95
CA VAL A 63 -2.07 9.97 0.34
C VAL A 63 -1.16 9.05 1.17
N HIS A 64 -0.01 9.56 1.56
CA HIS A 64 0.93 8.81 2.37
C HIS A 64 0.78 9.13 3.85
N ILE A 65 0.45 8.14 4.67
CA ILE A 65 0.41 8.26 6.13
C ILE A 65 1.61 7.47 6.70
N PRO A 66 2.66 8.15 7.21
CA PRO A 66 3.93 7.49 7.49
C PRO A 66 3.99 6.72 8.81
N PHE A 67 2.99 6.79 9.66
CA PHE A 67 3.06 6.30 11.03
C PHE A 67 2.84 4.78 11.13
N CYS A 68 3.66 4.11 11.95
CA CYS A 68 3.49 2.72 12.38
C CYS A 68 3.80 2.61 13.87
N GLU A 69 3.04 1.80 14.61
CA GLU A 69 3.33 1.51 16.02
C GLU A 69 4.36 0.38 16.18
N SER A 70 4.48 -0.48 15.19
CA SER A 70 5.39 -1.64 15.21
C SER A 70 6.25 -1.68 13.96
N LEU A 71 7.48 -2.14 14.13
CA LEU A 71 8.48 -2.25 13.08
C LEU A 71 8.47 -3.65 12.47
N CYS A 72 8.11 -3.78 11.20
CA CYS A 72 8.34 -5.00 10.43
C CYS A 72 9.76 -4.99 9.86
N TYR A 73 10.52 -6.09 10.03
CA TYR A 73 11.96 -6.09 9.69
C TYR A 73 12.23 -6.03 8.18
N TYR A 74 11.33 -6.54 7.35
CA TYR A 74 11.46 -6.50 5.88
C TYR A 74 11.17 -5.11 5.29
N CYS A 75 10.49 -4.22 6.03
CA CYS A 75 9.84 -3.05 5.47
C CYS A 75 10.82 -1.98 4.99
N ALA A 76 10.71 -1.59 3.73
CA ALA A 76 11.47 -0.54 3.07
C ALA A 76 10.66 0.77 2.85
N CYS A 77 9.41 0.84 3.32
CA CYS A 77 8.57 2.02 3.15
C CYS A 77 9.12 3.24 3.89
N ASN A 78 8.76 4.43 3.42
CA ASN A 78 8.97 5.67 4.16
C ASN A 78 8.03 5.69 5.38
N LYS A 79 8.60 5.54 6.59
CA LYS A 79 7.82 5.35 7.81
C LYS A 79 8.44 6.00 9.03
N ILE A 80 7.58 6.32 9.98
CA ILE A 80 7.92 6.81 11.32
C ILE A 80 7.36 5.83 12.34
N ILE A 81 8.24 5.10 13.03
CA ILE A 81 7.81 4.19 14.09
C ILE A 81 7.61 5.01 15.36
N THR A 82 6.37 5.06 15.86
CA THR A 82 6.02 5.82 17.04
C THR A 82 4.75 5.30 17.69
N LYS A 83 4.68 5.40 19.02
CA LYS A 83 3.46 5.23 19.81
C LYS A 83 2.85 6.56 20.25
N HIS A 84 3.50 7.67 19.88
CA HIS A 84 3.03 9.03 20.19
C HIS A 84 1.98 9.44 19.18
N HIS A 85 0.71 9.24 19.54
CA HIS A 85 -0.43 9.54 18.67
C HIS A 85 -0.57 11.05 18.38
N ASP A 86 -0.10 11.90 19.30
CA ASP A 86 -0.06 13.35 19.15
C ASP A 86 0.67 13.85 17.89
N ARG A 87 1.49 13.00 17.26
CA ARG A 87 2.13 13.30 15.97
C ARG A 87 1.16 13.32 14.79
N ALA A 88 -0.01 12.70 14.90
CA ALA A 88 -1.00 12.68 13.83
C ALA A 88 -1.56 14.09 13.53
N ALA A 89 -1.95 14.83 14.53
CA ALA A 89 -2.59 16.13 14.36
C ALA A 89 -1.72 17.17 13.62
N PRO A 90 -0.41 17.37 13.93
CA PRO A 90 0.46 18.22 13.12
C PRO A 90 0.56 17.76 11.68
N TYR A 91 0.70 16.45 11.45
CA TYR A 91 0.80 15.88 10.11
C TYR A 91 -0.45 16.16 9.28
N LEU A 92 -1.64 15.93 9.83
CA LEU A 92 -2.92 16.20 9.16
C LEU A 92 -3.12 17.68 8.84
N ARG A 93 -2.64 18.59 9.70
CA ARG A 93 -2.65 20.03 9.39
C ARG A 93 -1.78 20.38 8.17
N TYR A 94 -0.56 19.79 8.08
CA TYR A 94 0.30 19.98 6.92
C TYR A 94 -0.29 19.34 5.66
N LEU A 95 -0.87 18.16 5.76
CA LEU A 95 -1.55 17.50 4.64
C LEU A 95 -2.75 18.32 4.14
N SER A 96 -3.56 18.89 5.05
CA SER A 96 -4.64 19.82 4.67
C SER A 96 -4.08 21.04 3.95
N ARG A 97 -2.97 21.61 4.44
CA ARG A 97 -2.30 22.73 3.78
C ARG A 97 -1.77 22.36 2.40
N GLU A 98 -1.23 21.17 2.23
CA GLU A 98 -0.79 20.64 0.94
C GLU A 98 -1.96 20.55 -0.05
N VAL A 99 -3.12 20.03 0.38
CA VAL A 99 -4.34 20.00 -0.42
C VAL A 99 -4.75 21.41 -0.85
N ASP A 100 -4.68 22.39 0.05
CA ASP A 100 -4.98 23.81 -0.28
C ASP A 100 -4.02 24.35 -1.34
N LEU A 101 -2.72 24.08 -1.23
CA LEU A 101 -1.71 24.50 -2.22
C LEU A 101 -1.97 23.90 -3.60
N HIS A 102 -2.36 22.62 -3.65
CA HIS A 102 -2.75 21.97 -4.91
C HIS A 102 -3.98 22.64 -5.53
N THR A 103 -5.05 22.82 -4.73
CA THR A 103 -6.30 23.36 -5.24
C THR A 103 -6.18 24.84 -5.66
N GLN A 104 -5.26 25.60 -5.07
CA GLN A 104 -4.94 26.96 -5.54
C GLN A 104 -4.41 26.98 -6.97
N ARG A 105 -3.72 25.93 -7.40
CA ARG A 105 -3.14 25.82 -8.75
C ARG A 105 -4.06 25.14 -9.76
N ILE A 106 -4.66 24.00 -9.38
CA ILE A 106 -5.50 23.21 -10.29
C ILE A 106 -6.99 23.57 -10.23
N GLY A 107 -7.40 24.40 -9.29
CA GLY A 107 -8.80 24.76 -9.03
C GLY A 107 -9.49 23.77 -8.07
N VAL A 108 -10.43 24.30 -7.28
CA VAL A 108 -11.31 23.52 -6.40
C VAL A 108 -12.33 22.74 -7.22
N GLY A 109 -12.75 21.59 -6.74
CA GLY A 109 -13.80 20.78 -7.34
C GLY A 109 -13.36 19.92 -8.53
N GLN A 110 -12.03 19.73 -8.71
CA GLN A 110 -11.54 18.71 -9.65
C GLN A 110 -12.05 17.34 -9.26
N THR A 111 -12.34 16.51 -10.27
CA THR A 111 -12.87 15.16 -10.03
C THR A 111 -11.75 14.20 -9.69
N ILE A 112 -11.88 13.47 -8.58
CA ILE A 112 -11.05 12.33 -8.22
C ILE A 112 -11.78 11.06 -8.63
N SER A 113 -11.18 10.24 -9.49
CA SER A 113 -11.67 8.90 -9.83
C SER A 113 -10.98 7.79 -9.05
N GLN A 114 -9.79 8.06 -8.53
CA GLN A 114 -9.04 7.13 -7.69
C GLN A 114 -8.45 7.88 -6.49
N LEU A 115 -8.70 7.38 -5.28
CA LEU A 115 -8.07 7.83 -4.04
C LEU A 115 -7.49 6.62 -3.33
N HIS A 116 -6.20 6.64 -3.07
CA HIS A 116 -5.52 5.58 -2.33
C HIS A 116 -4.82 6.15 -1.10
N LEU A 117 -5.17 5.66 0.07
CA LEU A 117 -4.49 5.94 1.32
C LEU A 117 -3.54 4.78 1.63
N GLY A 118 -2.25 5.07 1.68
CA GLY A 118 -1.21 4.07 1.89
C GLY A 118 -0.05 4.56 2.76
N GLY A 119 0.97 3.71 2.91
CA GLY A 119 2.24 4.09 3.53
C GLY A 119 2.67 3.26 4.72
N GLY A 120 2.41 3.73 5.93
CA GLY A 120 2.69 3.03 7.17
C GLY A 120 1.52 2.15 7.63
N SER A 121 0.93 2.45 8.77
CA SER A 121 -0.31 1.86 9.26
C SER A 121 -1.37 2.95 9.36
N LEU A 122 -2.31 2.98 8.43
CA LEU A 122 -3.34 4.03 8.39
C LEU A 122 -4.27 3.99 9.59
N THR A 123 -4.38 2.83 10.22
CA THR A 123 -5.10 2.64 11.47
C THR A 123 -4.40 3.27 12.69
N PHE A 124 -3.23 3.89 12.50
CA PHE A 124 -2.64 4.81 13.46
C PHE A 124 -3.54 6.04 13.68
N LEU A 125 -4.20 6.54 12.62
CA LEU A 125 -5.17 7.62 12.75
C LEU A 125 -6.43 7.10 13.46
N SER A 126 -7.03 7.89 14.34
CA SER A 126 -8.33 7.62 14.93
C SER A 126 -9.45 7.72 13.88
N ASP A 127 -10.65 7.24 14.23
CA ASP A 127 -11.82 7.35 13.35
C ASP A 127 -12.17 8.82 13.05
N ASP A 128 -12.03 9.69 14.05
CA ASP A 128 -12.33 11.11 13.89
C ASP A 128 -11.28 11.81 13.01
N GLU A 129 -10.01 11.45 13.14
CA GLU A 129 -8.95 11.96 12.28
C GLU A 129 -9.12 11.49 10.83
N LEU A 130 -9.57 10.24 10.61
CA LEU A 130 -9.92 9.77 9.26
C LEU A 130 -11.14 10.50 8.70
N ARG A 131 -12.16 10.78 9.52
CA ARG A 131 -13.32 11.60 9.13
C ARG A 131 -12.89 13.01 8.74
N GLU A 132 -12.03 13.64 9.55
CA GLU A 132 -11.49 14.97 9.26
C GLU A 132 -10.70 14.98 7.95
N LEU A 133 -9.81 14.01 7.72
CA LEU A 133 -9.06 13.86 6.48
C LEU A 133 -9.99 13.72 5.27
N MET A 134 -10.99 12.84 5.36
CA MET A 134 -11.94 12.66 4.26
C MET A 134 -12.82 13.90 4.04
N ALA A 135 -13.12 14.67 5.08
CA ALA A 135 -13.81 15.95 4.95
C ALA A 135 -12.97 16.98 4.19
N VAL A 136 -11.63 17.02 4.40
CA VAL A 136 -10.70 17.84 3.60
C VAL A 136 -10.83 17.49 2.12
N PHE A 137 -10.79 16.21 1.76
CA PHE A 137 -10.92 15.79 0.35
C PHE A 137 -12.30 16.12 -0.23
N LYS A 138 -13.39 15.85 0.50
CA LYS A 138 -14.76 16.08 0.03
C LYS A 138 -15.09 17.57 -0.19
N ARG A 139 -14.49 18.50 0.59
CA ARG A 139 -14.67 19.95 0.37
C ARG A 139 -13.80 20.48 -0.76
N SER A 140 -12.66 19.87 -1.03
CA SER A 140 -11.67 20.34 -2.01
C SER A 140 -11.89 19.75 -3.41
N PHE A 141 -12.41 18.55 -3.49
CA PHE A 141 -12.57 17.76 -4.71
C PHE A 141 -13.96 17.14 -4.83
N LYS A 142 -14.30 16.69 -6.02
CA LYS A 142 -15.48 15.89 -6.28
C LYS A 142 -15.07 14.42 -6.42
N LEU A 143 -15.56 13.57 -5.54
CA LEU A 143 -15.38 12.13 -5.69
C LEU A 143 -16.30 11.61 -6.80
N ALA A 144 -15.73 10.94 -7.81
CA ALA A 144 -16.49 10.43 -8.94
C ALA A 144 -17.46 9.32 -8.49
N PRO A 145 -18.72 9.30 -8.93
CA PRO A 145 -19.55 8.12 -8.77
C PRO A 145 -18.88 6.90 -9.41
N GLY A 146 -18.81 5.77 -8.69
CA GLY A 146 -18.11 4.56 -9.14
C GLY A 146 -16.58 4.68 -9.20
N GLY A 147 -16.00 5.69 -8.53
CA GLY A 147 -14.56 5.81 -8.36
C GLY A 147 -13.98 4.72 -7.47
N GLU A 148 -12.68 4.49 -7.57
CA GLU A 148 -11.95 3.53 -6.74
C GLU A 148 -11.34 4.24 -5.53
N TYR A 149 -11.86 3.96 -4.33
CA TYR A 149 -11.40 4.57 -3.09
C TYR A 149 -10.84 3.49 -2.17
N SER A 150 -9.54 3.43 -2.08
CA SER A 150 -8.83 2.32 -1.44
C SER A 150 -8.00 2.76 -0.24
N ILE A 151 -7.81 1.84 0.70
CA ILE A 151 -7.03 2.04 1.90
C ILE A 151 -6.24 0.77 2.26
N GLU A 152 -4.95 0.95 2.59
CA GLU A 152 -4.12 -0.13 3.12
C GLU A 152 -4.45 -0.39 4.59
N VAL A 153 -4.56 -1.65 4.95
CA VAL A 153 -4.95 -2.08 6.31
C VAL A 153 -3.94 -3.10 6.85
N ASP A 154 -3.43 -2.82 8.03
CA ASP A 154 -2.71 -3.81 8.81
C ASP A 154 -3.72 -4.65 9.61
N PRO A 155 -3.85 -5.95 9.34
CA PRO A 155 -4.84 -6.80 10.03
C PRO A 155 -4.70 -6.83 11.56
N ARG A 156 -3.51 -6.49 12.09
CA ARG A 156 -3.22 -6.48 13.53
C ARG A 156 -3.83 -5.29 14.28
N THR A 157 -4.24 -4.25 13.54
CA THR A 157 -4.62 -2.95 14.09
C THR A 157 -6.04 -2.53 13.70
N VAL A 158 -6.83 -3.43 13.13
CA VAL A 158 -8.20 -3.19 12.69
C VAL A 158 -9.13 -4.28 13.21
N ASP A 159 -10.37 -3.91 13.43
CA ASP A 159 -11.48 -4.80 13.75
C ASP A 159 -12.68 -4.57 12.82
N ALA A 160 -13.73 -5.37 12.99
CA ALA A 160 -14.94 -5.26 12.19
C ALA A 160 -15.68 -3.93 12.37
N ALA A 161 -15.59 -3.29 13.54
CA ALA A 161 -16.20 -1.98 13.78
C ALA A 161 -15.51 -0.90 12.95
N ARG A 162 -14.16 -0.91 12.97
CA ARG A 162 -13.33 0.00 12.18
C ARG A 162 -13.58 -0.13 10.68
N LEU A 163 -13.75 -1.37 10.17
CA LEU A 163 -14.12 -1.58 8.76
C LEU A 163 -15.47 -0.92 8.43
N GLY A 164 -16.41 -0.87 9.37
CA GLY A 164 -17.65 -0.12 9.22
C GLY A 164 -17.42 1.37 8.99
N VAL A 165 -16.58 1.99 9.82
CA VAL A 165 -16.20 3.40 9.66
C VAL A 165 -15.54 3.67 8.30
N LEU A 166 -14.67 2.78 7.83
CA LEU A 166 -14.04 2.93 6.52
C LEU A 166 -15.08 2.86 5.38
N ALA A 167 -16.07 1.95 5.46
CA ALA A 167 -17.15 1.89 4.50
C ALA A 167 -18.02 3.16 4.52
N GLU A 168 -18.38 3.68 5.70
CA GLU A 168 -19.13 4.94 5.86
C GLU A 168 -18.39 6.15 5.27
N LEU A 169 -17.06 6.16 5.35
CA LEU A 169 -16.22 7.22 4.77
C LEU A 169 -16.22 7.17 3.23
N GLY A 170 -16.65 6.06 2.64
CA GLY A 170 -16.78 5.86 1.20
C GLY A 170 -15.65 5.04 0.58
N PHE A 171 -14.81 4.37 1.39
CA PHE A 171 -13.86 3.41 0.85
C PHE A 171 -14.60 2.17 0.37
N ASN A 172 -14.32 1.76 -0.87
CA ASN A 172 -14.92 0.57 -1.49
C ASN A 172 -13.90 -0.53 -1.79
N ARG A 173 -12.62 -0.27 -1.45
CA ARG A 173 -11.54 -1.23 -1.66
C ARG A 173 -10.58 -1.25 -0.47
N LEU A 174 -10.16 -2.47 -0.10
CA LEU A 174 -9.17 -2.69 0.97
C LEU A 174 -7.94 -3.42 0.43
N SER A 175 -6.76 -3.10 0.96
CA SER A 175 -5.54 -3.88 0.79
C SER A 175 -5.05 -4.38 2.14
N PHE A 176 -5.08 -5.70 2.35
CA PHE A 176 -4.61 -6.32 3.57
C PHE A 176 -3.15 -6.75 3.44
N GLY A 177 -2.27 -6.20 4.27
CA GLY A 177 -0.88 -6.62 4.34
C GLY A 177 -0.74 -7.98 5.05
N VAL A 178 -0.93 -9.07 4.34
CA VAL A 178 -0.79 -10.46 4.84
C VAL A 178 0.66 -10.87 4.89
N GLN A 179 1.40 -10.70 3.82
CA GLN A 179 2.80 -11.04 3.57
C GLN A 179 3.07 -12.54 3.53
N ASP A 180 2.76 -13.28 4.59
CA ASP A 180 2.85 -14.73 4.73
C ASP A 180 1.97 -15.20 5.89
N PHE A 181 1.46 -16.42 5.80
CA PHE A 181 0.70 -17.05 6.89
C PHE A 181 1.54 -18.00 7.75
N ASP A 182 2.75 -18.39 7.33
CA ASP A 182 3.60 -19.27 8.12
C ASP A 182 4.09 -18.57 9.40
N PRO A 183 3.83 -19.15 10.61
CA PRO A 183 4.17 -18.52 11.88
C PRO A 183 5.68 -18.33 12.09
N ALA A 184 6.54 -19.19 11.50
CA ALA A 184 7.99 -19.07 11.62
C ALA A 184 8.49 -17.89 10.79
N VAL A 185 7.95 -17.71 9.58
CA VAL A 185 8.22 -16.56 8.71
C VAL A 185 7.74 -15.27 9.37
N GLN A 186 6.49 -15.23 9.84
CA GLN A 186 5.92 -14.05 10.52
C GLN A 186 6.75 -13.61 11.72
N LYS A 187 7.22 -14.58 12.53
CA LYS A 187 8.07 -14.32 13.69
C LYS A 187 9.44 -13.79 13.29
N ALA A 188 10.05 -14.34 12.23
CA ALA A 188 11.36 -13.90 11.74
C ALA A 188 11.33 -12.45 11.21
N VAL A 189 10.20 -12.00 10.66
CA VAL A 189 10.03 -10.62 10.16
C VAL A 189 9.33 -9.68 11.14
N HIS A 190 9.07 -10.12 12.38
CA HIS A 190 8.39 -9.35 13.43
C HIS A 190 6.99 -8.85 13.00
N ARG A 191 6.22 -9.75 12.35
CA ARG A 191 4.85 -9.47 11.93
C ARG A 191 3.95 -10.67 12.17
N VAL A 192 3.65 -10.93 13.44
CA VAL A 192 2.79 -12.04 13.83
C VAL A 192 1.32 -11.62 13.71
N GLN A 193 0.56 -12.37 12.92
CA GLN A 193 -0.87 -12.18 12.71
C GLN A 193 -1.54 -13.53 12.43
N PRO A 194 -2.49 -13.97 13.28
CA PRO A 194 -3.19 -15.24 13.06
C PRO A 194 -3.99 -15.22 11.75
N ALA A 195 -3.98 -16.34 11.02
CA ALA A 195 -4.73 -16.45 9.76
C ALA A 195 -6.23 -16.25 10.00
N GLU A 196 -6.77 -16.80 11.08
CA GLU A 196 -8.18 -16.70 11.47
C GLU A 196 -8.63 -15.24 11.61
N GLN A 197 -7.77 -14.36 12.13
CA GLN A 197 -8.05 -12.93 12.22
C GLN A 197 -8.21 -12.31 10.83
N VAL A 198 -7.33 -12.66 9.90
CA VAL A 198 -7.40 -12.14 8.52
C VAL A 198 -8.66 -12.62 7.82
N PHE A 199 -9.02 -13.91 7.99
CA PHE A 199 -10.25 -14.46 7.44
C PHE A 199 -11.49 -13.73 7.97
N ALA A 200 -11.58 -13.55 9.29
CA ALA A 200 -12.69 -12.84 9.91
C ALA A 200 -12.81 -11.37 9.42
N LEU A 201 -11.68 -10.68 9.22
CA LEU A 201 -11.66 -9.32 8.68
C LEU A 201 -12.12 -9.27 7.23
N VAL A 202 -11.71 -10.21 6.39
CA VAL A 202 -12.14 -10.27 4.98
C VAL A 202 -13.64 -10.55 4.89
N GLU A 203 -14.18 -11.46 5.70
CA GLU A 203 -15.63 -11.71 5.76
C GLU A 203 -16.39 -10.46 6.24
N ALA A 204 -15.90 -9.79 7.28
CA ALA A 204 -16.49 -8.56 7.77
C ALA A 204 -16.44 -7.43 6.73
N ALA A 205 -15.37 -7.33 5.94
CA ALA A 205 -15.26 -6.37 4.85
C ALA A 205 -16.31 -6.65 3.75
N ARG A 206 -16.46 -7.90 3.33
CA ARG A 206 -17.49 -8.29 2.35
C ARG A 206 -18.91 -8.01 2.84
N ALA A 207 -19.20 -8.32 4.10
CA ALA A 207 -20.48 -8.05 4.71
C ALA A 207 -20.81 -6.54 4.76
N ARG A 208 -19.80 -5.67 4.70
CA ARG A 208 -19.94 -4.20 4.66
C ARG A 208 -19.94 -3.62 3.24
N GLY A 209 -19.92 -4.46 2.21
CA GLY A 209 -20.04 -4.05 0.82
C GLY A 209 -18.75 -3.55 0.18
N PHE A 210 -17.55 -3.88 0.73
CA PHE A 210 -16.32 -3.63 -0.01
C PHE A 210 -16.30 -4.43 -1.30
N GLU A 211 -16.11 -3.72 -2.40
CA GLU A 211 -16.22 -4.28 -3.77
C GLU A 211 -14.96 -5.03 -4.19
N SER A 212 -13.81 -4.67 -3.63
CA SER A 212 -12.52 -5.29 -3.97
C SER A 212 -11.62 -5.42 -2.74
N ILE A 213 -11.13 -6.63 -2.54
CA ILE A 213 -10.18 -6.97 -1.47
C ILE A 213 -8.89 -7.44 -2.11
N ASN A 214 -7.81 -6.71 -1.83
CA ASN A 214 -6.45 -7.08 -2.20
C ASN A 214 -5.72 -7.70 -1.01
N VAL A 215 -4.83 -8.66 -1.28
CA VAL A 215 -3.87 -9.21 -0.31
C VAL A 215 -2.46 -8.96 -0.81
N ASP A 216 -1.61 -8.41 0.06
CA ASP A 216 -0.19 -8.26 -0.23
C ASP A 216 0.55 -9.48 0.29
N LEU A 217 1.39 -10.08 -0.55
CA LEU A 217 2.24 -11.23 -0.24
C LEU A 217 3.69 -10.91 -0.58
N ILE A 218 4.60 -11.50 0.16
CA ILE A 218 6.05 -11.37 -0.09
C ILE A 218 6.66 -12.76 -0.14
N TYR A 219 7.33 -13.08 -1.24
CA TYR A 219 8.16 -14.28 -1.34
C TYR A 219 9.65 -13.95 -1.15
N GLY A 220 10.43 -14.94 -0.75
CA GLY A 220 11.84 -14.76 -0.42
C GLY A 220 12.10 -14.22 0.98
N LEU A 221 11.13 -14.27 1.89
CA LEU A 221 11.29 -13.89 3.29
C LEU A 221 12.16 -14.90 4.06
N PRO A 222 12.79 -14.50 5.19
CA PRO A 222 13.58 -15.43 5.99
C PRO A 222 12.72 -16.61 6.49
N ARG A 223 13.29 -17.80 6.50
CA ARG A 223 12.67 -19.09 6.85
C ARG A 223 11.53 -19.55 5.93
N GLN A 224 11.28 -18.84 4.86
CA GLN A 224 10.33 -19.27 3.85
C GLN A 224 10.93 -20.41 2.99
N SER A 225 10.13 -21.39 2.65
CA SER A 225 10.47 -22.42 1.67
C SER A 225 9.34 -22.54 0.64
N PRO A 226 9.56 -23.20 -0.51
CA PRO A 226 8.50 -23.47 -1.48
C PRO A 226 7.28 -24.11 -0.82
N GLU A 227 7.47 -25.13 0.03
CA GLU A 227 6.39 -25.86 0.70
C GLU A 227 5.65 -24.98 1.72
N SER A 228 6.35 -24.09 2.45
CA SER A 228 5.70 -23.16 3.38
C SER A 228 4.89 -22.11 2.63
N PHE A 229 5.43 -21.63 1.51
CA PHE A 229 4.73 -20.65 0.68
C PHE A 229 3.53 -21.26 -0.05
N ASP A 230 3.61 -22.51 -0.50
CA ASP A 230 2.46 -23.24 -1.05
C ASP A 230 1.32 -23.35 -0.03
N ARG A 231 1.64 -23.60 1.25
CA ARG A 231 0.61 -23.58 2.32
C ARG A 231 -0.01 -22.20 2.49
N THR A 232 0.80 -21.12 2.41
CA THR A 232 0.30 -19.73 2.41
C THR A 232 -0.61 -19.50 1.21
N LEU A 233 -0.22 -19.90 0.00
CA LEU A 233 -1.05 -19.77 -1.21
C LEU A 233 -2.36 -20.55 -1.12
N ALA A 234 -2.35 -21.75 -0.52
CA ALA A 234 -3.59 -22.51 -0.28
C ALA A 234 -4.56 -21.73 0.65
N GLN A 235 -4.05 -21.10 1.70
CA GLN A 235 -4.88 -20.26 2.58
C GLN A 235 -5.37 -19.00 1.87
N VAL A 236 -4.54 -18.36 1.06
CA VAL A 236 -4.94 -17.19 0.24
C VAL A 236 -6.02 -17.60 -0.78
N THR A 237 -5.91 -18.78 -1.38
CA THR A 237 -6.94 -19.32 -2.28
C THR A 237 -8.26 -19.53 -1.55
N ALA A 238 -8.23 -20.07 -0.32
CA ALA A 238 -9.43 -20.20 0.50
C ALA A 238 -10.03 -18.85 0.93
N LEU A 239 -9.19 -17.85 1.16
CA LEU A 239 -9.59 -16.47 1.48
C LEU A 239 -10.31 -15.78 0.31
N ARG A 240 -10.00 -16.19 -0.94
CA ARG A 240 -10.61 -15.72 -2.19
C ARG A 240 -10.53 -14.20 -2.35
N PRO A 241 -9.33 -13.58 -2.28
CA PRO A 241 -9.21 -12.14 -2.56
C PRO A 241 -9.54 -11.85 -4.04
N ASP A 242 -9.94 -10.61 -4.32
CA ASP A 242 -10.18 -10.15 -5.69
C ASP A 242 -8.88 -9.85 -6.43
N ARG A 243 -7.83 -9.50 -5.67
CA ARG A 243 -6.49 -9.16 -6.16
C ARG A 243 -5.41 -9.67 -5.23
N ILE A 244 -4.24 -9.92 -5.79
CA ILE A 244 -3.03 -10.27 -5.06
C ILE A 244 -1.92 -9.36 -5.55
N ALA A 245 -1.24 -8.67 -4.63
CA ALA A 245 0.02 -7.99 -4.89
C ALA A 245 1.16 -8.86 -4.35
N LEU A 246 1.95 -9.44 -5.25
CA LEU A 246 3.03 -10.35 -4.92
C LEU A 246 4.38 -9.66 -5.14
N TYR A 247 5.19 -9.57 -4.07
CA TYR A 247 6.48 -8.89 -4.08
C TYR A 247 7.62 -9.86 -3.81
N ALA A 248 8.73 -9.72 -4.54
CA ALA A 248 10.01 -10.32 -4.16
C ALA A 248 10.62 -9.54 -2.99
N TYR A 249 11.07 -10.23 -1.96
CA TYR A 249 11.82 -9.59 -0.87
C TYR A 249 13.21 -9.12 -1.38
N ALA A 250 13.46 -7.83 -1.25
CA ALA A 250 14.77 -7.25 -1.53
C ALA A 250 15.54 -7.02 -0.22
N HIS A 251 16.61 -7.76 0.00
CA HIS A 251 17.47 -7.63 1.20
C HIS A 251 18.55 -6.58 0.98
N LEU A 252 18.34 -5.37 1.52
CA LEU A 252 19.22 -4.20 1.38
C LEU A 252 19.51 -3.57 2.76
N PRO A 253 20.20 -4.30 3.69
CA PRO A 253 20.39 -3.87 5.07
C PRO A 253 21.25 -2.61 5.22
N GLU A 254 22.09 -2.28 4.24
CA GLU A 254 22.84 -1.02 4.22
C GLU A 254 21.89 0.18 4.06
N ARG A 255 20.88 0.04 3.22
CA ARG A 255 19.91 1.09 2.94
C ARG A 255 18.77 1.12 3.96
N PHE A 256 18.30 -0.05 4.39
CA PHE A 256 17.16 -0.20 5.30
C PHE A 256 17.58 -0.83 6.63
N LYS A 257 17.85 0.00 7.62
CA LYS A 257 18.31 -0.42 8.96
C LYS A 257 17.48 -1.55 9.61
N PRO A 258 16.12 -1.61 9.47
CA PRO A 258 15.34 -2.71 10.05
C PRO A 258 15.76 -4.09 9.53
N GLN A 259 16.17 -4.18 8.27
CA GLN A 259 16.58 -5.43 7.64
C GLN A 259 17.87 -6.03 8.22
N ARG A 260 18.67 -5.26 8.96
CA ARG A 260 19.84 -5.76 9.71
C ARG A 260 19.49 -6.75 10.81
N ARG A 261 18.19 -6.86 11.16
CA ARG A 261 17.67 -7.84 12.14
C ARG A 261 17.34 -9.18 11.51
N ILE A 262 17.36 -9.28 10.18
CA ILE A 262 17.15 -10.51 9.44
C ILE A 262 18.51 -11.19 9.23
N ALA A 263 18.63 -12.43 9.70
CA ALA A 263 19.83 -13.21 9.48
C ALA A 263 19.87 -13.67 8.02
N THR A 264 20.95 -13.30 7.29
CA THR A 264 21.09 -13.63 5.87
C THR A 264 21.05 -15.13 5.60
N VAL A 265 21.56 -15.94 6.55
CA VAL A 265 21.56 -17.40 6.46
C VAL A 265 20.14 -18.02 6.48
N GLU A 266 19.12 -17.26 6.93
CA GLU A 266 17.74 -17.70 6.96
C GLU A 266 16.96 -17.34 5.68
N LEU A 267 17.59 -16.58 4.77
CA LEU A 267 16.97 -16.24 3.48
C LEU A 267 17.03 -17.45 2.54
N PRO A 268 15.95 -17.74 1.79
CA PRO A 268 15.99 -18.76 0.76
C PRO A 268 16.99 -18.38 -0.34
N SER A 269 17.59 -19.39 -0.97
CA SER A 269 18.36 -19.18 -2.20
C SER A 269 17.43 -18.92 -3.38
N ALA A 270 17.96 -18.33 -4.44
CA ALA A 270 17.23 -18.14 -5.71
C ALA A 270 17.01 -19.44 -6.50
N ALA A 271 17.66 -20.55 -6.07
CA ALA A 271 17.58 -21.86 -6.69
C ALA A 271 16.77 -22.84 -5.83
#